data_d45f1d639c2b90b4eb07b3b6f74e18b3
#
_entry.id   d45f1d639c2b90b4eb07b3b6f74e18b3
#
_cell.length_a   1.000
_cell.length_b   1.000
_cell.length_c   1.000
_cell.angle_alpha   90.00
_cell.angle_beta   90.00
_cell.angle_gamma   90.00
#
_symmetry.space_group_name_H-M   'P 1'
#
loop_
_entity.id
_entity.type
_entity.pdbx_description
1 polymer ?
#
loop_
_entity_poly.entity_id
_entity_poly.type
_entity_poly.pdbx_seq_one_letter_code
_entity_poly.pdbx_strand_id
1 'polypeptide(L)'
;MRPLIVTAFMSVDGVMEAPGGEPGYRNTGWTLKSVEMDPAAYEIKTREQEEATALLMGRRSYEAFAPVWPTMTEEFAGYNAMPRYVVSTTLAEEDPRWPATILRSVDDVAELRRTEGGPISVHGSATLGRALADAGLVDRYHLLVFPVLLGAGKRLFSDTDKDAQKLRLVEHEVYANGVQKQVLDVVR
;
A
#
# COMPACT_ATOMS: atom_id res chain seq x y z
N MET A 1 14.68 -1.82 14.51
CA MET A 1 13.46 -2.46 13.96
C MET A 1 13.10 -1.73 12.68
N ARG A 2 12.84 -2.44 11.59
CA ARG A 2 12.53 -1.84 10.28
C ARG A 2 11.19 -1.11 10.33
N PRO A 3 11.11 0.16 9.89
CA PRO A 3 9.84 0.86 9.80
C PRO A 3 8.87 0.18 8.82
N LEU A 4 7.58 0.13 9.16
CA LEU A 4 6.53 -0.40 8.29
C LEU A 4 5.68 0.77 7.80
N ILE A 5 5.72 1.03 6.49
CA ILE A 5 5.07 2.15 5.84
C ILE A 5 3.95 1.61 4.94
N VAL A 6 2.71 1.97 5.25
CA VAL A 6 1.56 1.62 4.42
C VAL A 6 1.32 2.74 3.42
N THR A 7 1.36 2.40 2.13
CA THR A 7 1.08 3.33 1.06
C THR A 7 -0.22 2.99 0.35
N ALA A 8 -1.08 3.98 0.12
CA ALA A 8 -2.40 3.77 -0.49
C ALA A 8 -2.88 4.96 -1.31
N PHE A 9 -3.54 4.66 -2.42
CA PHE A 9 -4.52 5.57 -3.04
C PHE A 9 -5.85 5.39 -2.33
N MET A 10 -6.48 6.49 -1.96
CA MET A 10 -7.72 6.47 -1.18
C MET A 10 -8.70 7.53 -1.70
N SER A 11 -9.97 7.19 -1.77
CA SER A 11 -11.05 8.17 -1.98
C SER A 11 -11.31 8.99 -0.72
N VAL A 12 -12.03 10.10 -0.84
CA VAL A 12 -12.43 10.92 0.32
C VAL A 12 -13.22 10.11 1.35
N ASP A 13 -14.01 9.13 0.92
CA ASP A 13 -14.77 8.24 1.81
C ASP A 13 -13.99 6.97 2.23
N GLY A 14 -12.67 6.97 2.04
CA GLY A 14 -11.75 5.95 2.57
C GLY A 14 -11.66 4.65 1.80
N VAL A 15 -12.23 4.56 0.61
CA VAL A 15 -12.13 3.36 -0.24
C VAL A 15 -10.81 3.35 -0.98
N MET A 16 -10.14 2.18 -1.01
CA MET A 16 -8.87 1.96 -1.70
C MET A 16 -8.90 0.75 -2.66
N GLU A 17 -10.09 0.19 -2.94
CA GLU A 17 -10.22 -1.01 -3.77
C GLU A 17 -9.98 -0.69 -5.25
N ALA A 18 -9.13 -1.49 -5.91
CA ALA A 18 -8.86 -1.49 -7.34
C ALA A 18 -8.60 -0.10 -7.96
N PRO A 19 -7.67 0.69 -7.43
CA PRO A 19 -7.38 2.04 -7.92
C PRO A 19 -6.79 2.04 -9.33
N GLY A 20 -5.95 1.05 -9.65
CA GLY A 20 -5.16 0.97 -10.88
C GLY A 20 -5.81 0.22 -12.04
N GLY A 21 -6.99 -0.39 -11.85
CA GLY A 21 -7.67 -1.16 -12.90
C GLY A 21 -7.82 -2.65 -12.61
N GLU A 22 -7.50 -3.07 -11.38
CA GLU A 22 -7.63 -4.46 -10.93
C GLU A 22 -9.10 -4.94 -11.09
N PRO A 23 -9.31 -6.19 -11.54
CA PRO A 23 -10.65 -6.68 -11.86
C PRO A 23 -11.50 -6.94 -10.62
N GLY A 24 -12.83 -7.00 -10.81
CA GLY A 24 -13.78 -7.42 -9.78
C GLY A 24 -14.38 -6.30 -8.94
N TYR A 25 -14.05 -5.03 -9.20
CA TYR A 25 -14.66 -3.87 -8.58
C TYR A 25 -15.34 -2.98 -9.62
N ARG A 26 -16.59 -2.55 -9.36
CA ARG A 26 -17.38 -1.76 -10.32
C ARG A 26 -16.75 -0.43 -10.72
N ASN A 27 -16.02 0.21 -9.80
CA ASN A 27 -15.36 1.49 -10.03
C ASN A 27 -13.84 1.31 -10.28
N THR A 28 -13.39 0.15 -10.74
CA THR A 28 -11.97 -0.15 -11.00
C THR A 28 -11.31 0.93 -11.86
N GLY A 29 -10.06 1.26 -11.57
CA GLY A 29 -9.28 2.29 -12.28
C GLY A 29 -9.74 3.72 -11.97
N TRP A 30 -10.37 3.93 -10.84
CA TRP A 30 -10.94 5.22 -10.45
C TRP A 30 -9.89 6.33 -10.31
N THR A 31 -8.64 6.02 -10.00
CA THR A 31 -7.57 7.03 -9.93
C THR A 31 -7.29 7.68 -11.28
N LEU A 32 -7.43 6.92 -12.38
CA LEU A 32 -7.22 7.40 -13.74
C LEU A 32 -8.48 8.00 -14.38
N LYS A 33 -9.65 7.71 -13.81
CA LYS A 33 -10.95 8.13 -14.35
C LYS A 33 -11.53 9.36 -13.64
N SER A 34 -11.10 9.63 -12.40
CA SER A 34 -11.71 10.66 -11.55
C SER A 34 -11.02 12.01 -11.64
N VAL A 35 -9.75 12.04 -12.03
CA VAL A 35 -8.94 13.25 -12.14
C VAL A 35 -7.99 13.15 -13.33
N GLU A 36 -7.55 14.29 -13.84
CA GLU A 36 -6.47 14.34 -14.81
C GLU A 36 -5.15 13.89 -14.16
N MET A 37 -4.30 13.25 -14.96
CA MET A 37 -2.98 12.84 -14.49
C MET A 37 -2.14 14.08 -14.17
N ASP A 38 -1.62 14.12 -12.94
CA ASP A 38 -0.63 15.10 -12.51
C ASP A 38 0.62 14.32 -12.02
N PRO A 39 1.72 14.35 -12.77
CA PRO A 39 2.93 13.60 -12.41
C PRO A 39 3.47 13.96 -11.03
N ALA A 40 3.34 15.23 -10.59
CA ALA A 40 3.80 15.66 -9.28
C ALA A 40 3.11 14.90 -8.14
N ALA A 41 1.84 14.52 -8.30
CA ALA A 41 1.13 13.72 -7.31
C ALA A 41 1.72 12.32 -7.11
N TYR A 42 2.48 11.82 -8.08
CA TYR A 42 3.09 10.49 -8.06
C TYR A 42 4.57 10.48 -7.67
N GLU A 43 5.22 11.64 -7.47
CA GLU A 43 6.63 11.72 -7.03
C GLU A 43 6.87 10.96 -5.71
N ILE A 44 5.88 10.92 -4.82
CA ILE A 44 5.98 10.12 -3.59
C ILE A 44 6.20 8.63 -3.90
N LYS A 45 5.71 8.11 -5.03
CA LYS A 45 5.89 6.69 -5.40
C LYS A 45 7.32 6.40 -5.85
N THR A 46 7.99 7.37 -6.48
CA THR A 46 9.42 7.28 -6.80
C THR A 46 10.24 7.28 -5.50
N ARG A 47 9.97 8.22 -4.60
CA ARG A 47 10.63 8.29 -3.28
C ARG A 47 10.45 7.00 -2.48
N GLU A 48 9.25 6.42 -2.47
CA GLU A 48 8.98 5.14 -1.80
C GLU A 48 9.83 3.99 -2.35
N GLN A 49 10.07 3.95 -3.66
CA GLN A 49 10.93 2.94 -4.29
C GLN A 49 12.41 3.13 -3.94
N GLU A 50 12.85 4.38 -3.75
CA GLU A 50 14.23 4.71 -3.40
C GLU A 50 14.53 4.41 -1.92
N GLU A 51 13.57 4.68 -1.03
CA GLU A 51 13.74 4.55 0.42
C GLU A 51 13.46 3.14 0.95
N ALA A 52 12.53 2.41 0.34
CA ALA A 52 12.16 1.07 0.78
C ALA A 52 13.25 0.05 0.45
N THR A 53 13.42 -0.92 1.34
CA THR A 53 14.34 -2.05 1.15
C THR A 53 13.64 -3.39 1.11
N ALA A 54 12.31 -3.40 1.17
CA ALA A 54 11.46 -4.57 0.94
C ALA A 54 10.03 -4.12 0.59
N LEU A 55 9.35 -4.95 -0.19
CA LEU A 55 7.95 -4.80 -0.56
C LEU A 55 7.11 -5.88 0.13
N LEU A 56 6.03 -5.48 0.78
CA LEU A 56 5.10 -6.37 1.47
C LEU A 56 3.70 -6.21 0.90
N MET A 57 3.03 -7.32 0.62
CA MET A 57 1.70 -7.35 0.01
C MET A 57 0.83 -8.44 0.61
N GLY A 58 -0.48 -8.28 0.53
CA GLY A 58 -1.42 -9.37 0.68
C GLY A 58 -1.58 -10.15 -0.64
N ARG A 59 -2.10 -11.38 -0.57
CA ARG A 59 -2.28 -12.27 -1.70
C ARG A 59 -2.94 -11.61 -2.91
N ARG A 60 -4.07 -10.93 -2.72
CA ARG A 60 -4.82 -10.34 -3.85
C ARG A 60 -4.04 -9.25 -4.59
N SER A 61 -3.29 -8.43 -3.87
CA SER A 61 -2.42 -7.42 -4.50
C SER A 61 -1.28 -8.10 -5.25
N TYR A 62 -0.67 -9.13 -4.67
CA TYR A 62 0.36 -9.90 -5.33
C TYR A 62 -0.15 -10.56 -6.62
N GLU A 63 -1.28 -11.24 -6.57
CA GLU A 63 -1.91 -11.88 -7.74
C GLU A 63 -2.26 -10.87 -8.85
N ALA A 64 -2.59 -9.63 -8.49
CA ALA A 64 -2.86 -8.55 -9.45
C ALA A 64 -1.58 -7.94 -10.03
N PHE A 65 -0.52 -7.81 -9.23
CA PHE A 65 0.71 -7.12 -9.64
C PHE A 65 1.71 -8.04 -10.34
N ALA A 66 1.83 -9.30 -9.92
CA ALA A 66 2.80 -10.24 -10.48
C ALA A 66 2.71 -10.43 -12.01
N PRO A 67 1.54 -10.39 -12.65
CA PRO A 67 1.46 -10.44 -14.11
C PRO A 67 1.92 -9.17 -14.83
N VAL A 68 1.94 -8.01 -14.13
CA VAL A 68 2.07 -6.68 -14.75
C VAL A 68 3.40 -6.01 -14.36
N TRP A 69 3.69 -5.88 -13.06
CA TRP A 69 4.82 -5.07 -12.58
C TRP A 69 6.19 -5.53 -13.10
N PRO A 70 6.50 -6.84 -13.24
CA PRO A 70 7.77 -7.27 -13.83
C PRO A 70 8.02 -6.77 -15.25
N THR A 71 6.95 -6.44 -16.00
CA THR A 71 7.05 -5.90 -17.36
C THR A 71 7.23 -4.39 -17.41
N MET A 72 6.96 -3.70 -16.29
CA MET A 72 7.09 -2.23 -16.14
C MET A 72 8.46 -1.91 -15.52
N THR A 73 9.50 -2.08 -16.33
CA THR A 73 10.88 -2.05 -15.86
C THR A 73 11.42 -0.65 -15.56
N GLU A 74 10.78 0.40 -16.05
CA GLU A 74 11.13 1.78 -15.75
C GLU A 74 10.32 2.31 -14.55
N GLU A 75 9.00 2.18 -14.59
CA GLU A 75 8.09 2.73 -13.58
C GLU A 75 8.23 2.03 -12.21
N PHE A 76 8.49 0.71 -12.23
CA PHE A 76 8.58 -0.11 -11.00
C PHE A 76 9.96 -0.75 -10.79
N ALA A 77 11.02 -0.14 -11.33
CA ALA A 77 12.39 -0.64 -11.22
C ALA A 77 12.79 -0.94 -9.77
N GLY A 78 12.52 -0.01 -8.86
CA GLY A 78 12.83 -0.17 -7.43
C GLY A 78 12.07 -1.33 -6.79
N TYR A 79 10.75 -1.40 -6.99
CA TYR A 79 9.92 -2.50 -6.46
C TYR A 79 10.29 -3.86 -7.06
N ASN A 80 10.70 -3.88 -8.33
CA ASN A 80 11.14 -5.12 -8.99
C ASN A 80 12.51 -5.60 -8.50
N ALA A 81 13.36 -4.69 -8.04
CA ALA A 81 14.71 -5.02 -7.55
C ALA A 81 14.74 -5.49 -6.08
N MET A 82 13.79 -5.04 -5.25
CA MET A 82 13.84 -5.34 -3.81
C MET A 82 13.22 -6.71 -3.45
N PRO A 83 13.60 -7.30 -2.29
CA PRO A 83 12.93 -8.46 -1.73
C PRO A 83 11.43 -8.24 -1.57
N ARG A 84 10.63 -9.24 -1.92
CA ARG A 84 9.17 -9.22 -1.86
C ARG A 84 8.65 -10.25 -0.89
N TYR A 85 7.63 -9.85 -0.12
CA TYR A 85 6.95 -10.70 0.86
C TYR A 85 5.45 -10.65 0.62
N VAL A 86 4.80 -11.80 0.73
CA VAL A 86 3.34 -11.93 0.56
C VAL A 86 2.73 -12.58 1.79
N VAL A 87 1.85 -11.86 2.48
CA VAL A 87 1.11 -12.43 3.61
C VAL A 87 -0.10 -13.17 3.08
N SER A 88 -0.11 -14.49 3.25
CA SER A 88 -1.22 -15.33 2.82
C SER A 88 -1.22 -16.69 3.51
N THR A 89 -2.38 -17.09 4.04
CA THR A 89 -2.62 -18.45 4.55
C THR A 89 -2.97 -19.46 3.45
N THR A 90 -3.33 -18.99 2.25
CA THR A 90 -3.90 -19.82 1.18
C THR A 90 -3.09 -19.84 -0.11
N LEU A 91 -2.15 -18.90 -0.31
CA LEU A 91 -1.26 -18.94 -1.47
C LEU A 91 -0.32 -20.14 -1.34
N ALA A 92 -0.43 -21.10 -2.27
CA ALA A 92 0.36 -22.32 -2.23
C ALA A 92 1.78 -22.07 -2.74
N GLU A 93 1.88 -21.41 -3.89
CA GLU A 93 3.12 -21.13 -4.60
C GLU A 93 3.18 -19.66 -5.04
N GLU A 94 4.38 -19.15 -5.20
CA GLU A 94 4.65 -17.84 -5.78
C GLU A 94 4.56 -17.87 -7.32
N ASP A 95 4.37 -16.70 -7.92
CA ASP A 95 4.50 -16.56 -9.37
C ASP A 95 6.00 -16.53 -9.73
N PRO A 96 6.49 -17.48 -10.53
CA PRO A 96 7.91 -17.56 -10.88
C PRO A 96 8.42 -16.33 -11.67
N ARG A 97 7.51 -15.54 -12.25
CA ARG A 97 7.87 -14.29 -12.95
C ARG A 97 8.18 -13.15 -11.97
N TRP A 98 7.68 -13.25 -10.74
CA TRP A 98 7.89 -12.25 -9.69
C TRP A 98 8.04 -12.92 -8.32
N PRO A 99 9.16 -13.62 -8.08
CA PRO A 99 9.37 -14.41 -6.87
C PRO A 99 9.18 -13.61 -5.59
N ALA A 100 8.56 -14.24 -4.58
CA ALA A 100 8.27 -13.61 -3.29
C ALA A 100 8.34 -14.63 -2.15
N THR A 101 8.75 -14.21 -0.97
CA THR A 101 8.67 -15.05 0.24
C THR A 101 7.25 -15.00 0.80
N ILE A 102 6.63 -16.16 1.00
CA ILE A 102 5.29 -16.28 1.57
C ILE A 102 5.37 -16.28 3.09
N LEU A 103 4.76 -15.28 3.71
CA LEU A 103 4.52 -15.19 5.15
C LEU A 103 3.11 -15.70 5.46
N ARG A 104 2.94 -16.41 6.57
CA ARG A 104 1.67 -17.08 6.89
C ARG A 104 0.80 -16.30 7.87
N SER A 105 1.37 -15.32 8.56
CA SER A 105 0.69 -14.55 9.60
C SER A 105 1.19 -13.10 9.70
N VAL A 106 0.48 -12.29 10.47
CA VAL A 106 0.93 -10.95 10.88
C VAL A 106 2.12 -11.04 11.83
N ASP A 107 2.23 -12.12 12.60
CA ASP A 107 3.38 -12.36 13.51
C ASP A 107 4.67 -12.57 12.71
N ASP A 108 4.61 -13.24 11.55
CA ASP A 108 5.77 -13.37 10.66
C ASP A 108 6.25 -11.99 10.15
N VAL A 109 5.32 -11.04 9.95
CA VAL A 109 5.68 -9.65 9.62
C VAL A 109 6.36 -8.96 10.80
N ALA A 110 5.90 -9.21 12.03
CA ALA A 110 6.55 -8.67 13.22
C ALA A 110 7.99 -9.20 13.36
N GLU A 111 8.23 -10.47 13.03
CA GLU A 111 9.59 -11.05 13.00
C GLU A 111 10.43 -10.44 11.86
N LEU A 112 9.87 -10.30 10.65
CA LEU A 112 10.53 -9.63 9.53
C LEU A 112 11.00 -8.21 9.90
N ARG A 113 10.21 -7.46 10.66
CA ARG A 113 10.59 -6.12 11.13
C ARG A 113 11.80 -6.11 12.08
N ARG A 114 12.12 -7.23 12.75
CA ARG A 114 13.28 -7.36 13.64
C ARG A 114 14.58 -7.65 12.91
N THR A 115 14.50 -8.02 11.63
CA THR A 115 15.70 -8.23 10.81
C THR A 115 16.40 -6.92 10.50
N GLU A 116 17.64 -6.99 10.04
CA GLU A 116 18.37 -5.83 9.53
C GLU A 116 17.79 -5.34 8.21
N GLY A 117 17.83 -4.04 7.98
CA GLY A 117 17.36 -3.40 6.75
C GLY A 117 16.63 -2.09 7.01
N GLY A 118 16.34 -1.40 5.92
CA GLY A 118 15.57 -0.15 5.91
C GLY A 118 14.05 -0.40 5.91
N PRO A 119 13.27 0.62 5.55
CA PRO A 119 11.82 0.55 5.57
C PRO A 119 11.23 -0.60 4.73
N ILE A 120 10.10 -1.12 5.19
CA ILE A 120 9.26 -2.08 4.46
C ILE A 120 8.05 -1.31 3.93
N SER A 121 7.89 -1.25 2.60
CA SER A 121 6.72 -0.65 1.96
C SER A 121 5.59 -1.67 1.85
N VAL A 122 4.44 -1.37 2.45
CA VAL A 122 3.20 -2.16 2.28
C VAL A 122 2.40 -1.52 1.16
N HIS A 123 2.38 -2.14 -0.02
CA HIS A 123 1.73 -1.59 -1.19
C HIS A 123 0.37 -2.23 -1.46
N GLY A 124 -0.64 -1.40 -1.62
CA GLY A 124 -2.02 -1.86 -1.76
C GLY A 124 -2.52 -2.61 -0.52
N SER A 125 -3.35 -3.67 -0.73
CA SER A 125 -3.67 -4.66 0.31
C SER A 125 -4.49 -4.14 1.48
N ALA A 126 -5.70 -3.64 1.22
CA ALA A 126 -6.60 -3.11 2.25
C ALA A 126 -6.74 -4.03 3.47
N THR A 127 -6.95 -5.33 3.26
CA THR A 127 -7.11 -6.30 4.35
C THR A 127 -5.83 -6.46 5.17
N LEU A 128 -4.67 -6.54 4.50
CA LEU A 128 -3.38 -6.64 5.20
C LEU A 128 -3.06 -5.34 5.93
N GLY A 129 -3.20 -4.18 5.25
CA GLY A 129 -2.94 -2.87 5.86
C GLY A 129 -3.76 -2.67 7.14
N ARG A 130 -5.03 -3.06 7.12
CA ARG A 130 -5.91 -3.06 8.29
C ARG A 130 -5.40 -3.98 9.39
N ALA A 131 -5.09 -5.24 9.07
CA ALA A 131 -4.59 -6.20 10.05
C ALA A 131 -3.27 -5.75 10.70
N LEU A 132 -2.38 -5.13 9.93
CA LEU A 132 -1.12 -4.57 10.44
C LEU A 132 -1.37 -3.35 11.34
N ALA A 133 -2.34 -2.50 11.01
CA ALA A 133 -2.75 -1.36 11.84
C ALA A 133 -3.36 -1.85 13.16
N ASP A 134 -4.25 -2.83 13.10
CA ASP A 134 -4.90 -3.41 14.28
C ASP A 134 -3.89 -4.12 15.20
N ALA A 135 -2.82 -4.69 14.64
CA ALA A 135 -1.70 -5.27 15.40
C ALA A 135 -0.68 -4.22 15.92
N GLY A 136 -0.88 -2.92 15.65
CA GLY A 136 0.03 -1.85 16.07
C GLY A 136 1.39 -1.89 15.37
N LEU A 137 1.49 -2.53 14.20
CA LEU A 137 2.75 -2.71 13.48
C LEU A 137 3.08 -1.57 12.51
N VAL A 138 2.10 -0.74 12.14
CA VAL A 138 2.32 0.36 11.20
C VAL A 138 3.00 1.53 11.90
N ASP A 139 4.05 2.08 11.30
CA ASP A 139 4.76 3.26 11.79
C ASP A 139 4.35 4.54 11.06
N ARG A 140 4.01 4.42 9.76
CA ARG A 140 3.70 5.56 8.90
C ARG A 140 2.71 5.18 7.80
N TYR A 141 1.88 6.15 7.42
CA TYR A 141 1.01 6.08 6.25
C TYR A 141 1.45 7.12 5.21
N HIS A 142 1.53 6.68 3.95
CA HIS A 142 1.62 7.53 2.78
C HIS A 142 0.31 7.43 2.01
N LEU A 143 -0.48 8.48 2.05
CA LEU A 143 -1.80 8.50 1.44
C LEU A 143 -1.86 9.51 0.31
N LEU A 144 -2.36 9.09 -0.85
CA LEU A 144 -2.85 9.99 -1.89
C LEU A 144 -4.37 9.93 -1.87
N VAL A 145 -4.99 11.01 -1.38
CA VAL A 145 -6.44 11.13 -1.26
C VAL A 145 -7.00 11.82 -2.49
N PHE A 146 -7.81 11.09 -3.24
CA PHE A 146 -8.43 11.55 -4.49
C PHE A 146 -9.79 12.19 -4.22
N PRO A 147 -10.15 13.29 -4.90
CA PRO A 147 -11.41 14.01 -4.71
C PRO A 147 -12.59 13.27 -5.35
N VAL A 148 -12.86 12.03 -4.90
CA VAL A 148 -13.93 11.16 -5.39
C VAL A 148 -14.60 10.44 -4.24
N LEU A 149 -15.91 10.21 -4.38
CA LEU A 149 -16.70 9.37 -3.48
C LEU A 149 -17.06 8.06 -4.22
N LEU A 150 -16.69 6.93 -3.67
CA LEU A 150 -16.89 5.61 -4.26
C LEU A 150 -18.04 4.82 -3.60
N GLY A 151 -18.39 5.17 -2.36
CA GLY A 151 -19.46 4.55 -1.58
C GLY A 151 -19.08 3.19 -1.01
N ALA A 152 -19.25 2.13 -1.78
CA ALA A 152 -18.89 0.77 -1.37
C ALA A 152 -17.51 0.38 -1.90
N GLY A 153 -16.78 -0.44 -1.13
CA GLY A 153 -15.46 -0.95 -1.48
C GLY A 153 -14.62 -1.22 -0.24
N LYS A 154 -13.45 -1.82 -0.43
CA LYS A 154 -12.53 -2.09 0.68
C LYS A 154 -11.88 -0.80 1.15
N ARG A 155 -11.87 -0.62 2.47
CA ARG A 155 -11.26 0.52 3.16
C ARG A 155 -9.96 0.12 3.83
N LEU A 156 -9.03 1.07 3.95
CA LEU A 156 -7.76 0.87 4.65
C LEU A 156 -7.97 0.76 6.16
N PHE A 157 -8.78 1.65 6.71
CA PHE A 157 -8.99 1.71 8.15
C PHE A 157 -10.13 0.79 8.59
N SER A 158 -9.96 0.24 9.79
CA SER A 158 -10.94 -0.65 10.40
C SER A 158 -12.20 0.13 10.78
N ASP A 159 -13.34 -0.53 10.65
CA ASP A 159 -14.64 -0.11 11.16
C ASP A 159 -15.02 -0.81 12.48
N THR A 160 -14.07 -1.57 13.05
CA THR A 160 -14.25 -2.24 14.34
C THR A 160 -14.14 -1.25 15.49
N ASP A 161 -14.88 -1.54 16.57
CA ASP A 161 -14.80 -0.79 17.82
C ASP A 161 -13.42 -1.03 18.48
N LYS A 162 -12.63 0.02 18.55
CA LYS A 162 -11.30 0.04 19.14
C LYS A 162 -10.91 1.45 19.57
N ASP A 163 -9.91 1.54 20.43
CA ASP A 163 -9.34 2.81 20.86
C ASP A 163 -8.83 3.65 19.69
N ALA A 164 -9.00 4.96 19.79
CA ALA A 164 -8.54 5.89 18.77
C ALA A 164 -7.01 5.86 18.66
N GLN A 165 -6.50 5.65 17.45
CA GLN A 165 -5.08 5.76 17.15
C GLN A 165 -4.75 7.20 16.72
N LYS A 166 -3.87 7.85 17.46
CA LYS A 166 -3.41 9.19 17.15
C LYS A 166 -2.41 9.17 16.01
N LEU A 167 -2.60 10.05 15.03
CA LEU A 167 -1.68 10.27 13.93
C LEU A 167 -1.11 11.69 13.99
N ARG A 168 0.14 11.85 13.55
CA ARG A 168 0.80 13.14 13.40
C ARG A 168 1.07 13.40 11.93
N LEU A 169 0.50 14.47 11.40
CA LEU A 169 0.80 14.92 10.04
C LEU A 169 2.26 15.40 9.96
N VAL A 170 3.04 14.78 9.08
CA VAL A 170 4.47 15.06 8.86
C VAL A 170 4.65 15.89 7.59
N GLU A 171 3.93 15.51 6.53
CA GLU A 171 4.01 16.17 5.23
C GLU A 171 2.63 16.19 4.59
N HIS A 172 2.27 17.28 3.93
CA HIS A 172 1.08 17.33 3.09
C HIS A 172 1.31 18.23 1.87
N GLU A 173 0.58 17.94 0.81
CA GLU A 173 0.56 18.74 -0.41
C GLU A 173 -0.77 18.58 -1.12
N VAL A 174 -1.22 19.62 -1.79
CA VAL A 174 -2.43 19.60 -2.63
C VAL A 174 -2.00 19.90 -4.06
N TYR A 175 -2.32 19.00 -4.96
CA TYR A 175 -1.94 19.09 -6.37
C TYR A 175 -3.02 19.77 -7.21
N ALA A 176 -2.64 20.24 -8.41
CA ALA A 176 -3.53 20.99 -9.30
C ALA A 176 -4.80 20.20 -9.69
N ASN A 177 -4.71 18.87 -9.76
CA ASN A 177 -5.83 17.97 -10.03
C ASN A 177 -6.72 17.65 -8.80
N GLY A 178 -6.46 18.29 -7.66
CA GLY A 178 -7.22 18.10 -6.41
C GLY A 178 -6.80 16.90 -5.58
N VAL A 179 -5.85 16.09 -6.01
CA VAL A 179 -5.28 15.00 -5.19
C VAL A 179 -4.51 15.61 -4.02
N GLN A 180 -4.63 14.99 -2.85
CA GLN A 180 -3.96 15.41 -1.63
C GLN A 180 -2.98 14.34 -1.17
N LYS A 181 -1.72 14.70 -1.02
CA LYS A 181 -0.71 13.88 -0.35
C LYS A 181 -0.78 14.09 1.15
N GLN A 182 -0.77 13.01 1.91
CA GLN A 182 -0.67 13.03 3.38
C GLN A 182 0.36 11.99 3.83
N VAL A 183 1.39 12.44 4.55
CA VAL A 183 2.33 11.56 5.25
C VAL A 183 2.04 11.67 6.74
N LEU A 184 1.66 10.55 7.35
CA LEU A 184 1.16 10.50 8.72
C LEU A 184 1.95 9.49 9.54
N ASP A 185 2.61 9.95 10.61
CA ASP A 185 3.25 9.08 11.60
C ASP A 185 2.22 8.58 12.62
N VAL A 186 2.32 7.31 12.98
CA VAL A 186 1.57 6.74 14.10
C VAL A 186 2.21 7.20 15.42
N VAL A 187 1.42 7.82 16.30
CA VAL A 187 1.86 8.24 17.63
C VAL A 187 1.60 7.09 18.60
N ARG A 188 2.67 6.60 19.25
CA ARG A 188 2.63 5.58 20.31
C ARG A 188 2.81 6.20 21.67
#